data_04ec857a2f15adac80b287aa8b5835bd
#
_entry.id   04ec857a2f15adac80b287aa8b5835bd
#
_cell.length_a   1.000
_cell.length_b   1.000
_cell.length_c   1.000
_cell.angle_alpha   90.00
_cell.angle_beta   90.00
_cell.angle_gamma   90.00
#
_symmetry.space_group_name_H-M   'P 1'
#
loop_
_entity.id
_entity.type
_entity.pdbx_description
1 polymer ?
#
loop_
_entity_poly.entity_id
_entity_poly.type
_entity_poly.pdbx_seq_one_letter_code
_entity_poly.pdbx_strand_id
1 'polypeptide(L)'
;DKIYVAGHNGMVGSAIVRKLREKGFINIITRSSSELDLTNQQNVHNFLQDEGLDCVIIAAAKVGGIYANDSYPAEFIYQNLMIEANLVHGSYLAGVNKLLFLGSSCIYPKDSQQPIKEKYLLSGYLEPTNEPYAIAKITGIKLCESYNRQYGTDYRSIMPTNLYGPNDNFHLENSHVIPAIIRKIHLAKCIEKSDWKAIKQDIKNNPIKGLAENSTNNQILKILAKQGIKQLKTQDSRLITDDSQLNEVEVELWGTGKPMREFLHVDDMADASIHIMDIDKKTLESEVDPMLSHINIGTGTDITIKDVVQIVKKVVGFDGEIVFNTKMLDGTKRKLLDISKLERLGWKPVITLKDGLKETYEWFITNNKVVRVR
;
A
#
# COMPACT_ATOMS: atom_id res chain seq x y z
N ASP A 1 5.74 19.71 -18.90
CA ASP A 1 6.21 18.34 -19.13
C ASP A 1 5.03 17.42 -19.38
N LYS A 2 5.21 16.44 -20.28
CA LYS A 2 4.26 15.36 -20.55
C LYS A 2 4.67 14.13 -19.72
N ILE A 3 3.85 13.79 -18.72
CA ILE A 3 4.19 12.79 -17.70
C ILE A 3 3.31 11.55 -17.85
N TYR A 4 3.91 10.39 -18.03
CA TYR A 4 3.18 9.13 -17.98
C TYR A 4 3.22 8.53 -16.56
N VAL A 5 2.05 8.22 -15.98
CA VAL A 5 1.93 7.55 -14.69
C VAL A 5 1.41 6.12 -14.91
N ALA A 6 2.32 5.16 -14.93
CA ALA A 6 1.99 3.74 -15.00
C ALA A 6 1.38 3.27 -13.67
N GLY A 7 0.21 2.62 -13.70
CA GLY A 7 -0.49 2.17 -12.50
C GLY A 7 -1.36 3.22 -11.81
N HIS A 8 -1.78 4.27 -12.55
CA HIS A 8 -2.61 5.38 -12.08
C HIS A 8 -3.91 4.98 -11.36
N ASN A 9 -4.40 3.78 -11.60
CA ASN A 9 -5.58 3.23 -10.93
C ASN A 9 -5.28 2.63 -9.54
N GLY A 10 -4.02 2.41 -9.14
CA GLY A 10 -3.62 1.93 -7.82
C GLY A 10 -3.67 3.02 -6.76
N MET A 11 -3.55 2.66 -5.47
CA MET A 11 -3.49 3.59 -4.36
C MET A 11 -2.41 4.67 -4.60
N VAL A 12 -1.17 4.27 -4.84
CA VAL A 12 -0.04 5.18 -5.03
C VAL A 12 -0.14 5.95 -6.34
N GLY A 13 -0.42 5.28 -7.46
CA GLY A 13 -0.52 5.96 -8.77
C GLY A 13 -1.64 6.99 -8.82
N SER A 14 -2.79 6.72 -8.20
CA SER A 14 -3.88 7.70 -8.13
C SER A 14 -3.55 8.91 -7.25
N ALA A 15 -2.81 8.70 -6.15
CA ALA A 15 -2.32 9.78 -5.30
C ALA A 15 -1.30 10.66 -6.05
N ILE A 16 -0.38 10.06 -6.80
CA ILE A 16 0.57 10.80 -7.64
C ILE A 16 -0.16 11.64 -8.68
N VAL A 17 -1.17 11.08 -9.38
CA VAL A 17 -1.95 11.84 -10.35
C VAL A 17 -2.69 13.01 -9.70
N ARG A 18 -3.29 12.82 -8.51
CA ARG A 18 -3.92 13.92 -7.75
C ARG A 18 -2.90 15.01 -7.44
N LYS A 19 -1.77 14.62 -6.85
CA LYS A 19 -0.73 15.55 -6.43
C LYS A 19 -0.09 16.31 -7.62
N LEU A 20 0.14 15.65 -8.75
CA LEU A 20 0.60 16.31 -9.98
C LEU A 20 -0.39 17.39 -10.44
N ARG A 21 -1.70 17.07 -10.44
CA ARG A 21 -2.76 18.05 -10.80
C ARG A 21 -2.82 19.23 -9.84
N GLU A 22 -2.71 18.97 -8.53
CA GLU A 22 -2.65 20.01 -7.50
C GLU A 22 -1.46 20.96 -7.71
N LYS A 23 -0.33 20.44 -8.18
CA LYS A 23 0.88 21.23 -8.52
C LYS A 23 0.81 21.88 -9.91
N GLY A 24 -0.30 21.77 -10.62
CA GLY A 24 -0.54 22.44 -11.90
C GLY A 24 -0.06 21.71 -13.14
N PHE A 25 0.36 20.44 -13.05
CA PHE A 25 0.66 19.62 -14.22
C PHE A 25 -0.64 19.22 -14.93
N ILE A 26 -0.73 19.56 -16.22
CA ILE A 26 -1.93 19.32 -17.05
C ILE A 26 -1.75 18.17 -18.04
N ASN A 27 -0.54 17.89 -18.49
CA ASN A 27 -0.23 16.86 -19.48
C ASN A 27 0.11 15.53 -18.81
N ILE A 28 -0.87 14.93 -18.12
CA ILE A 28 -0.70 13.65 -17.43
C ILE A 28 -1.33 12.55 -18.28
N ILE A 29 -0.50 11.65 -18.77
CA ILE A 29 -0.91 10.47 -19.54
C ILE A 29 -1.08 9.29 -18.63
N THR A 30 -2.16 8.55 -18.82
CA THR A 30 -2.47 7.31 -18.08
C THR A 30 -3.04 6.26 -19.02
N ARG A 31 -2.78 4.98 -18.75
CA ARG A 31 -3.39 3.82 -19.45
C ARG A 31 -3.79 2.77 -18.42
N SER A 32 -5.00 2.25 -18.55
CA SER A 32 -5.44 1.08 -17.80
C SER A 32 -4.77 -0.19 -18.31
N SER A 33 -4.82 -1.26 -17.54
CA SER A 33 -4.27 -2.56 -17.96
C SER A 33 -4.99 -3.17 -19.18
N SER A 34 -6.23 -2.77 -19.44
CA SER A 34 -6.97 -3.16 -20.65
C SER A 34 -6.58 -2.36 -21.87
N GLU A 35 -6.04 -1.15 -21.73
CA GLU A 35 -5.55 -0.30 -22.82
C GLU A 35 -4.08 -0.57 -23.12
N LEU A 36 -3.28 -0.88 -22.10
CA LEU A 36 -1.85 -1.17 -22.21
C LEU A 36 -1.43 -2.23 -21.20
N ASP A 37 -1.24 -3.46 -21.65
CA ASP A 37 -0.62 -4.52 -20.87
C ASP A 37 0.88 -4.26 -20.78
N LEU A 38 1.34 -3.88 -19.58
CA LEU A 38 2.74 -3.54 -19.33
C LEU A 38 3.69 -4.76 -19.36
N THR A 39 3.16 -5.98 -19.40
CA THR A 39 3.95 -7.19 -19.59
C THR A 39 4.25 -7.46 -21.08
N ASN A 40 3.52 -6.82 -21.98
CA ASN A 40 3.74 -6.92 -23.42
C ASN A 40 4.79 -5.88 -23.89
N GLN A 41 6.00 -6.34 -24.13
CA GLN A 41 7.14 -5.49 -24.51
C GLN A 41 6.86 -4.62 -25.73
N GLN A 42 6.34 -5.22 -26.81
CA GLN A 42 6.13 -4.51 -28.08
C GLN A 42 5.12 -3.36 -27.91
N ASN A 43 4.00 -3.63 -27.23
CA ASN A 43 2.97 -2.63 -27.00
C ASN A 43 3.49 -1.47 -26.13
N VAL A 44 4.28 -1.78 -25.10
CA VAL A 44 4.90 -0.78 -24.22
C VAL A 44 5.90 0.08 -24.99
N HIS A 45 6.78 -0.52 -25.80
CA HIS A 45 7.76 0.23 -26.58
C HIS A 45 7.10 1.14 -27.61
N ASN A 46 6.12 0.63 -28.37
CA ASN A 46 5.36 1.42 -29.32
C ASN A 46 4.69 2.62 -28.64
N PHE A 47 3.98 2.37 -27.53
CA PHE A 47 3.30 3.42 -26.76
C PHE A 47 4.28 4.52 -26.31
N LEU A 48 5.43 4.14 -25.73
CA LEU A 48 6.41 5.11 -25.23
C LEU A 48 7.03 5.93 -26.36
N GLN A 49 7.30 5.31 -27.52
CA GLN A 49 7.82 6.00 -28.70
C GLN A 49 6.80 6.98 -29.31
N ASP A 50 5.54 6.58 -29.40
CA ASP A 50 4.48 7.37 -30.04
C ASP A 50 4.06 8.58 -29.19
N GLU A 51 4.13 8.45 -27.84
CA GLU A 51 3.63 9.50 -26.94
C GLU A 51 4.58 10.69 -26.79
N GLY A 52 5.89 10.55 -27.01
CA GLY A 52 6.84 11.66 -26.85
C GLY A 52 6.82 12.22 -25.41
N LEU A 53 7.16 11.39 -24.45
CA LEU A 53 7.08 11.69 -23.01
C LEU A 53 8.36 12.38 -22.50
N ASP A 54 8.20 13.35 -21.60
CA ASP A 54 9.32 13.96 -20.87
C ASP A 54 9.71 13.14 -19.62
N CYS A 55 8.72 12.50 -18.99
CA CYS A 55 8.90 11.80 -17.72
C CYS A 55 7.99 10.57 -17.62
N VAL A 56 8.51 9.51 -16.99
CA VAL A 56 7.76 8.29 -16.66
C VAL A 56 7.81 8.02 -15.17
N ILE A 57 6.65 7.78 -14.55
CA ILE A 57 6.53 7.37 -13.15
C ILE A 57 5.97 5.94 -13.09
N ILE A 58 6.76 5.01 -12.54
CA ILE A 58 6.41 3.59 -12.49
C ILE A 58 5.82 3.26 -11.11
N ALA A 59 4.51 3.43 -10.97
CA ALA A 59 3.71 3.00 -9.82
C ALA A 59 2.97 1.68 -10.09
N ALA A 60 3.10 1.13 -11.28
CA ALA A 60 2.52 -0.16 -11.66
C ALA A 60 3.33 -1.32 -11.08
N ALA A 61 2.64 -2.24 -10.44
CA ALA A 61 3.20 -3.51 -9.99
C ALA A 61 2.07 -4.50 -9.69
N LYS A 62 2.37 -5.81 -9.79
CA LYS A 62 1.55 -6.83 -9.14
C LYS A 62 1.88 -6.83 -7.66
N VAL A 63 0.91 -6.43 -6.83
CA VAL A 63 1.05 -6.32 -5.37
C VAL A 63 0.01 -7.17 -4.65
N GLY A 64 0.30 -7.55 -3.41
CA GLY A 64 -0.63 -8.30 -2.57
C GLY A 64 -0.08 -8.49 -1.16
N GLY A 65 -0.94 -8.93 -0.24
CA GLY A 65 -0.52 -9.31 1.10
C GLY A 65 0.38 -10.56 1.13
N ILE A 66 0.81 -10.96 2.33
CA ILE A 66 1.71 -12.12 2.53
C ILE A 66 1.14 -13.39 1.89
N TYR A 67 -0.15 -13.67 2.08
CA TYR A 67 -0.80 -14.84 1.51
C TYR A 67 -0.74 -14.88 -0.02
N ALA A 68 -0.98 -13.77 -0.69
CA ALA A 68 -0.93 -13.70 -2.16
C ALA A 68 0.49 -13.89 -2.69
N ASN A 69 1.49 -13.27 -2.05
CA ASN A 69 2.90 -13.43 -2.41
C ASN A 69 3.37 -14.89 -2.26
N ASP A 70 3.00 -15.54 -1.17
CA ASP A 70 3.37 -16.93 -0.90
C ASP A 70 2.64 -17.93 -1.82
N SER A 71 1.39 -17.62 -2.21
CA SER A 71 0.57 -18.51 -3.04
C SER A 71 0.87 -18.42 -4.54
N TYR A 72 1.34 -17.25 -5.03
CA TYR A 72 1.56 -16.98 -6.46
C TYR A 72 2.98 -16.47 -6.78
N PRO A 73 4.06 -17.09 -6.25
CA PRO A 73 5.41 -16.55 -6.34
C PRO A 73 5.90 -16.35 -7.78
N ALA A 74 5.59 -17.28 -8.69
CA ALA A 74 5.98 -17.18 -10.09
C ALA A 74 5.34 -15.99 -10.81
N GLU A 75 4.07 -15.70 -10.53
CA GLU A 75 3.39 -14.54 -11.10
C GLU A 75 3.93 -13.22 -10.55
N PHE A 76 4.25 -13.17 -9.25
CA PHE A 76 4.79 -11.96 -8.64
C PHE A 76 6.18 -11.61 -9.18
N ILE A 77 7.09 -12.58 -9.34
CA ILE A 77 8.40 -12.29 -9.90
C ILE A 77 8.29 -11.96 -11.40
N TYR A 78 7.63 -12.82 -12.19
CA TYR A 78 7.58 -12.67 -13.65
C TYR A 78 6.91 -11.36 -14.08
N GLN A 79 5.68 -11.10 -13.60
CA GLN A 79 4.94 -9.90 -14.04
C GLN A 79 5.64 -8.61 -13.64
N ASN A 80 6.18 -8.53 -12.42
CA ASN A 80 6.90 -7.34 -11.99
C ASN A 80 8.18 -7.12 -12.79
N LEU A 81 8.98 -8.18 -13.04
CA LEU A 81 10.17 -8.09 -13.89
C LEU A 81 9.84 -7.57 -15.28
N MET A 82 8.78 -8.12 -15.91
CA MET A 82 8.36 -7.68 -17.24
C MET A 82 7.91 -6.22 -17.26
N ILE A 83 7.07 -5.81 -16.31
CA ILE A 83 6.61 -4.42 -16.18
C ILE A 83 7.79 -3.46 -16.07
N GLU A 84 8.72 -3.75 -15.15
CA GLU A 84 9.86 -2.90 -14.86
C GLU A 84 10.85 -2.85 -16.02
N ALA A 85 11.21 -4.00 -16.59
CA ALA A 85 12.12 -4.08 -17.73
C ALA A 85 11.56 -3.37 -18.96
N ASN A 86 10.29 -3.59 -19.29
CA ASN A 86 9.65 -2.99 -20.46
C ASN A 86 9.56 -1.46 -20.32
N LEU A 87 9.20 -0.95 -19.13
CA LEU A 87 9.09 0.49 -18.91
C LEU A 87 10.46 1.17 -18.85
N VAL A 88 11.43 0.62 -18.14
CA VAL A 88 12.77 1.22 -18.02
C VAL A 88 13.49 1.20 -19.37
N HIS A 89 13.54 0.05 -20.05
CA HIS A 89 14.19 -0.06 -21.36
C HIS A 89 13.45 0.71 -22.44
N GLY A 90 12.13 0.60 -22.49
CA GLY A 90 11.31 1.31 -23.46
C GLY A 90 11.42 2.84 -23.30
N SER A 91 11.49 3.35 -22.06
CA SER A 91 11.73 4.78 -21.79
C SER A 91 13.06 5.24 -22.38
N TYR A 92 14.11 4.46 -22.20
CA TYR A 92 15.41 4.76 -22.81
C TYR A 92 15.37 4.78 -24.35
N LEU A 93 14.74 3.77 -24.96
CA LEU A 93 14.58 3.71 -26.42
C LEU A 93 13.76 4.86 -26.99
N ALA A 94 12.77 5.35 -26.23
CA ALA A 94 11.93 6.49 -26.59
C ALA A 94 12.58 7.85 -26.29
N GLY A 95 13.81 7.89 -25.77
CA GLY A 95 14.52 9.13 -25.45
C GLY A 95 14.03 9.82 -24.17
N VAL A 96 13.26 9.14 -23.32
CA VAL A 96 12.83 9.65 -22.01
C VAL A 96 14.03 9.70 -21.07
N ASN A 97 14.46 10.89 -20.70
CA ASN A 97 15.63 11.06 -19.83
C ASN A 97 15.29 11.01 -18.34
N LYS A 98 14.06 11.23 -17.93
CA LYS A 98 13.64 11.33 -16.53
C LYS A 98 12.62 10.24 -16.17
N LEU A 99 12.94 9.43 -15.16
CA LEU A 99 12.07 8.34 -14.73
C LEU A 99 12.11 8.19 -13.21
N LEU A 100 10.94 7.93 -12.60
CA LEU A 100 10.82 7.54 -11.19
C LEU A 100 10.33 6.10 -11.06
N PHE A 101 11.15 5.29 -10.44
CA PHE A 101 10.81 3.92 -10.10
C PHE A 101 10.39 3.82 -8.63
N LEU A 102 9.20 3.26 -8.39
CA LEU A 102 8.70 2.98 -7.05
C LEU A 102 9.03 1.54 -6.67
N GLY A 103 9.97 1.40 -5.76
CA GLY A 103 10.31 0.13 -5.13
C GLY A 103 9.42 -0.20 -3.94
N SER A 104 9.99 -0.89 -2.97
CA SER A 104 9.33 -1.27 -1.71
C SER A 104 10.36 -1.57 -0.64
N SER A 105 10.07 -1.28 0.61
CA SER A 105 10.95 -1.62 1.74
C SER A 105 11.14 -3.14 1.97
N CYS A 106 10.44 -4.02 1.23
CA CYS A 106 10.66 -5.47 1.28
C CYS A 106 12.00 -5.92 0.64
N ILE A 107 12.69 -5.02 -0.08
CA ILE A 107 14.01 -5.27 -0.68
C ILE A 107 15.11 -5.46 0.36
N TYR A 108 14.89 -5.04 1.59
CA TYR A 108 15.88 -5.15 2.65
C TYR A 108 15.86 -6.52 3.31
N PRO A 109 17.04 -7.01 3.77
CA PRO A 109 17.13 -8.26 4.48
C PRO A 109 16.18 -8.32 5.68
N LYS A 110 15.63 -9.51 5.93
CA LYS A 110 14.68 -9.78 7.02
C LYS A 110 15.18 -9.32 8.39
N ASP A 111 16.48 -9.54 8.65
CA ASP A 111 17.10 -9.25 9.95
C ASP A 111 17.98 -7.98 9.91
N SER A 112 17.64 -7.03 9.03
CA SER A 112 18.33 -5.74 8.95
C SER A 112 18.31 -4.99 10.27
N GLN A 113 19.42 -4.33 10.60
CA GLN A 113 19.46 -3.39 11.72
C GLN A 113 18.45 -2.26 11.54
N GLN A 114 17.92 -1.76 12.65
CA GLN A 114 16.90 -0.72 12.66
C GLN A 114 17.47 0.59 13.24
N PRO A 115 17.19 1.74 12.64
CA PRO A 115 16.44 1.94 11.40
C PRO A 115 17.19 1.42 10.16
N ILE A 116 16.45 0.97 9.14
CA ILE A 116 16.98 0.34 7.94
C ILE A 116 17.58 1.41 7.01
N LYS A 117 18.87 1.34 6.75
CA LYS A 117 19.60 2.23 5.83
C LYS A 117 19.64 1.66 4.42
N GLU A 118 19.70 2.52 3.41
CA GLU A 118 19.78 2.11 2.01
C GLU A 118 20.94 1.16 1.73
N LYS A 119 22.07 1.35 2.41
CA LYS A 119 23.27 0.50 2.29
C LYS A 119 23.08 -0.97 2.73
N TYR A 120 21.94 -1.30 3.33
CA TYR A 120 21.63 -2.69 3.70
C TYR A 120 21.00 -3.48 2.54
N LEU A 121 20.77 -2.85 1.38
CA LEU A 121 20.37 -3.56 0.17
C LEU A 121 21.38 -4.68 -0.16
N LEU A 122 20.88 -5.89 -0.38
CA LEU A 122 21.69 -7.09 -0.70
C LEU A 122 22.72 -7.52 0.37
N SER A 123 22.54 -7.10 1.63
CA SER A 123 23.46 -7.46 2.72
C SER A 123 23.08 -8.73 3.49
N GLY A 124 22.00 -9.42 3.11
CA GLY A 124 21.52 -10.63 3.77
C GLY A 124 20.29 -11.23 3.10
N TYR A 125 19.71 -12.28 3.71
CA TYR A 125 18.55 -12.99 3.18
C TYR A 125 17.28 -12.16 3.28
N LEU A 126 16.45 -12.22 2.22
CA LEU A 126 15.13 -11.60 2.16
C LEU A 126 14.10 -12.39 2.99
N GLU A 127 12.93 -11.79 3.23
CA GLU A 127 11.79 -12.51 3.82
C GLU A 127 11.24 -13.53 2.81
N PRO A 128 11.29 -14.85 3.12
CA PRO A 128 10.96 -15.89 2.13
C PRO A 128 9.57 -15.77 1.50
N THR A 129 8.57 -15.32 2.27
CA THR A 129 7.18 -15.24 1.80
C THR A 129 6.98 -14.18 0.71
N ASN A 130 7.85 -13.18 0.60
CA ASN A 130 7.76 -12.14 -0.44
C ASN A 130 9.06 -11.95 -1.24
N GLU A 131 10.00 -12.89 -1.12
CA GLU A 131 11.28 -12.84 -1.84
C GLU A 131 11.12 -12.65 -3.36
N PRO A 132 10.20 -13.36 -4.05
CA PRO A 132 10.00 -13.18 -5.50
C PRO A 132 9.65 -11.73 -5.89
N TYR A 133 8.78 -11.08 -5.12
CA TYR A 133 8.44 -9.66 -5.31
C TYR A 133 9.62 -8.75 -4.99
N ALA A 134 10.33 -9.02 -3.89
CA ALA A 134 11.48 -8.24 -3.47
C ALA A 134 12.63 -8.30 -4.50
N ILE A 135 12.91 -9.48 -5.08
CA ILE A 135 13.89 -9.67 -6.16
C ILE A 135 13.53 -8.82 -7.38
N ALA A 136 12.27 -8.82 -7.80
CA ALA A 136 11.82 -7.97 -8.91
C ALA A 136 12.09 -6.50 -8.58
N LYS A 137 11.69 -6.02 -7.39
CA LYS A 137 11.93 -4.62 -6.99
C LYS A 137 13.41 -4.25 -6.90
N ILE A 138 14.28 -5.14 -6.45
CA ILE A 138 15.72 -4.96 -6.49
C ILE A 138 16.21 -4.84 -7.94
N THR A 139 15.69 -5.67 -8.85
CA THR A 139 16.05 -5.61 -10.28
C THR A 139 15.67 -4.26 -10.88
N GLY A 140 14.50 -3.71 -10.58
CA GLY A 140 14.08 -2.38 -11.05
C GLY A 140 15.05 -1.27 -10.59
N ILE A 141 15.50 -1.28 -9.32
CA ILE A 141 16.52 -0.35 -8.84
C ILE A 141 17.82 -0.51 -9.65
N LYS A 142 18.29 -1.74 -9.82
CA LYS A 142 19.55 -2.03 -10.53
C LYS A 142 19.47 -1.70 -12.01
N LEU A 143 18.30 -1.81 -12.63
CA LEU A 143 18.07 -1.29 -13.98
C LEU A 143 18.26 0.24 -14.01
N CYS A 144 17.58 1.00 -13.17
CA CYS A 144 17.74 2.46 -13.11
C CYS A 144 19.20 2.88 -12.90
N GLU A 145 19.90 2.27 -11.93
CA GLU A 145 21.32 2.52 -11.67
C GLU A 145 22.21 2.19 -12.88
N SER A 146 21.95 1.11 -13.58
CA SER A 146 22.73 0.67 -14.74
C SER A 146 22.54 1.62 -15.92
N TYR A 147 21.30 2.06 -16.19
CA TYR A 147 21.01 3.04 -17.25
C TYR A 147 21.62 4.40 -16.97
N ASN A 148 21.57 4.87 -15.71
CA ASN A 148 22.21 6.12 -15.32
C ASN A 148 23.73 6.08 -15.55
N ARG A 149 24.39 4.99 -15.18
CA ARG A 149 25.85 4.82 -15.32
C ARG A 149 26.29 4.67 -16.77
N GLN A 150 25.53 3.92 -17.57
CA GLN A 150 25.92 3.61 -18.94
C GLN A 150 25.53 4.70 -19.93
N TYR A 151 24.36 5.28 -19.74
CA TYR A 151 23.75 6.18 -20.73
C TYR A 151 23.54 7.62 -20.23
N GLY A 152 23.82 7.90 -18.97
CA GLY A 152 23.70 9.25 -18.38
C GLY A 152 22.26 9.68 -18.11
N THR A 153 21.28 8.76 -18.10
CA THR A 153 19.88 9.05 -17.81
C THR A 153 19.70 9.62 -16.39
N ASP A 154 18.51 10.13 -16.08
CA ASP A 154 18.10 10.55 -14.72
C ASP A 154 16.96 9.66 -14.23
N TYR A 155 17.27 8.38 -14.00
CA TYR A 155 16.33 7.37 -13.52
C TYR A 155 16.48 7.23 -12.01
N ARG A 156 15.48 7.69 -11.28
CA ARG A 156 15.46 7.77 -9.82
C ARG A 156 14.67 6.63 -9.21
N SER A 157 15.07 6.15 -8.05
CA SER A 157 14.39 5.07 -7.34
C SER A 157 14.08 5.47 -5.92
N ILE A 158 12.86 5.22 -5.46
CA ILE A 158 12.42 5.50 -4.09
C ILE A 158 11.80 4.26 -3.43
N MET A 159 12.07 4.11 -2.13
CA MET A 159 11.68 2.94 -1.34
C MET A 159 10.72 3.34 -0.24
N PRO A 160 9.40 3.25 -0.49
CA PRO A 160 8.43 3.60 0.54
C PRO A 160 8.35 2.57 1.65
N THR A 161 8.04 3.05 2.85
CA THR A 161 7.58 2.24 3.98
C THR A 161 6.15 1.71 3.74
N ASN A 162 5.47 1.20 4.79
CA ASN A 162 4.09 0.72 4.63
C ASN A 162 3.16 1.90 4.35
N LEU A 163 2.52 1.85 3.20
CA LEU A 163 1.59 2.89 2.76
C LEU A 163 0.15 2.55 3.14
N TYR A 164 -0.65 3.58 3.33
CA TYR A 164 -2.09 3.51 3.53
C TYR A 164 -2.76 4.80 3.05
N GLY A 165 -4.05 4.76 2.77
CA GLY A 165 -4.77 5.97 2.37
C GLY A 165 -5.97 5.69 1.46
N PRO A 166 -6.51 6.75 0.84
CA PRO A 166 -7.56 6.64 -0.17
C PRO A 166 -7.19 5.68 -1.30
N ASN A 167 -8.18 4.93 -1.77
CA ASN A 167 -8.02 3.96 -2.86
C ASN A 167 -7.15 2.71 -2.52
N ASP A 168 -6.97 2.42 -1.22
CA ASP A 168 -6.32 1.19 -0.76
C ASP A 168 -7.24 -0.03 -0.98
N ASN A 169 -6.67 -1.23 -0.81
CA ASN A 169 -7.40 -2.50 -0.90
C ASN A 169 -7.94 -2.91 0.47
N PHE A 170 -9.26 -2.90 0.65
CA PHE A 170 -9.93 -3.26 1.90
C PHE A 170 -10.42 -4.72 1.96
N HIS A 171 -9.84 -5.62 1.16
CA HIS A 171 -10.21 -7.04 1.22
C HIS A 171 -9.76 -7.67 2.55
N LEU A 172 -10.66 -8.40 3.25
CA LEU A 172 -10.40 -8.89 4.63
C LEU A 172 -9.20 -9.86 4.72
N GLU A 173 -8.91 -10.62 3.66
CA GLU A 173 -7.85 -11.65 3.66
C GLU A 173 -6.58 -11.20 2.91
N ASN A 174 -6.71 -10.38 1.87
CA ASN A 174 -5.61 -10.06 0.94
C ASN A 174 -5.10 -8.63 1.05
N SER A 175 -5.60 -7.84 1.98
CA SER A 175 -5.18 -6.44 2.17
C SER A 175 -4.01 -6.32 3.14
N HIS A 176 -3.41 -5.13 3.16
CA HIS A 176 -2.45 -4.75 4.19
C HIS A 176 -3.13 -4.51 5.54
N VAL A 177 -2.31 -4.37 6.59
CA VAL A 177 -2.77 -4.34 7.99
C VAL A 177 -3.77 -3.21 8.28
N ILE A 178 -3.52 -1.97 7.83
CA ILE A 178 -4.40 -0.83 8.12
C ILE A 178 -5.79 -1.00 7.46
N PRO A 179 -5.92 -1.22 6.14
CA PRO A 179 -7.23 -1.39 5.53
C PRO A 179 -7.99 -2.61 6.06
N ALA A 180 -7.30 -3.71 6.41
CA ALA A 180 -7.94 -4.87 7.06
C ALA A 180 -8.54 -4.49 8.42
N ILE A 181 -7.78 -3.77 9.27
CA ILE A 181 -8.24 -3.32 10.59
C ILE A 181 -9.41 -2.35 10.45
N ILE A 182 -9.31 -1.36 9.57
CA ILE A 182 -10.39 -0.38 9.32
C ILE A 182 -11.68 -1.09 8.96
N ARG A 183 -11.66 -2.01 7.98
CA ARG A 183 -12.85 -2.71 7.54
C ARG A 183 -13.41 -3.65 8.60
N LYS A 184 -12.56 -4.41 9.32
CA LYS A 184 -13.02 -5.27 10.42
C LYS A 184 -13.74 -4.48 11.49
N ILE A 185 -13.15 -3.39 11.95
CA ILE A 185 -13.71 -2.52 13.00
C ILE A 185 -14.99 -1.81 12.49
N HIS A 186 -15.02 -1.40 11.21
CA HIS A 186 -16.23 -0.83 10.60
C HIS A 186 -17.40 -1.82 10.60
N LEU A 187 -17.18 -3.05 10.14
CA LEU A 187 -18.21 -4.09 10.14
C LEU A 187 -18.67 -4.43 11.57
N ALA A 188 -17.75 -4.48 12.52
CA ALA A 188 -18.05 -4.69 13.94
C ALA A 188 -18.97 -3.57 14.49
N LYS A 189 -18.63 -2.28 14.21
CA LYS A 189 -19.48 -1.14 14.55
C LYS A 189 -20.87 -1.23 13.92
N CYS A 190 -20.96 -1.67 12.65
CA CYS A 190 -22.25 -1.84 12.00
C CYS A 190 -23.09 -2.93 12.67
N ILE A 191 -22.49 -4.04 13.12
CA ILE A 191 -23.19 -5.08 13.90
C ILE A 191 -23.63 -4.52 15.25
N GLU A 192 -22.73 -3.83 15.98
CA GLU A 192 -23.02 -3.19 17.26
C GLU A 192 -24.25 -2.28 17.19
N LYS A 193 -24.37 -1.53 16.09
CA LYS A 193 -25.50 -0.60 15.83
C LYS A 193 -26.67 -1.23 15.07
N SER A 194 -26.65 -2.53 14.80
CA SER A 194 -27.66 -3.22 13.96
C SER A 194 -27.84 -2.60 12.57
N ASP A 195 -26.81 -1.93 12.03
CA ASP A 195 -26.86 -1.32 10.69
C ASP A 195 -26.62 -2.35 9.58
N TRP A 196 -27.62 -3.20 9.39
CA TRP A 196 -27.59 -4.27 8.37
C TRP A 196 -27.54 -3.71 6.94
N LYS A 197 -28.03 -2.48 6.73
CA LYS A 197 -27.96 -1.83 5.42
C LYS A 197 -26.51 -1.52 5.05
N ALA A 198 -25.76 -0.93 5.98
CA ALA A 198 -24.34 -0.65 5.76
C ALA A 198 -23.53 -1.94 5.56
N ILE A 199 -23.78 -2.99 6.34
CA ILE A 199 -23.11 -4.29 6.19
C ILE A 199 -23.37 -4.89 4.80
N LYS A 200 -24.61 -4.94 4.35
CA LYS A 200 -24.97 -5.47 3.02
C LYS A 200 -24.37 -4.63 1.90
N GLN A 201 -24.34 -3.31 2.06
CA GLN A 201 -23.70 -2.42 1.10
C GLN A 201 -22.17 -2.66 1.04
N ASP A 202 -21.50 -2.85 2.19
CA ASP A 202 -20.08 -3.21 2.23
C ASP A 202 -19.82 -4.55 1.53
N ILE A 203 -20.63 -5.59 1.82
CA ILE A 203 -20.49 -6.92 1.18
C ILE A 203 -20.69 -6.84 -0.34
N LYS A 204 -21.64 -5.99 -0.80
CA LYS A 204 -21.87 -5.76 -2.23
C LYS A 204 -20.67 -5.13 -2.90
N ASN A 205 -20.07 -4.14 -2.25
CA ASN A 205 -18.95 -3.37 -2.79
C ASN A 205 -17.62 -4.10 -2.61
N ASN A 206 -17.49 -4.87 -1.53
CA ASN A 206 -16.30 -5.62 -1.14
C ASN A 206 -16.70 -7.09 -0.88
N PRO A 207 -16.88 -7.92 -1.91
CA PRO A 207 -17.37 -9.28 -1.76
C PRO A 207 -16.58 -10.11 -0.74
N ILE A 208 -17.31 -10.85 0.10
CA ILE A 208 -16.74 -11.78 1.06
C ILE A 208 -17.12 -13.20 0.60
N LYS A 209 -16.15 -14.08 0.48
CA LYS A 209 -16.39 -15.47 0.05
C LYS A 209 -17.46 -16.14 0.91
N GLY A 210 -18.50 -16.65 0.26
CA GLY A 210 -19.63 -17.32 0.92
C GLY A 210 -20.77 -16.40 1.33
N LEU A 211 -20.71 -15.09 0.99
CA LEU A 211 -21.80 -14.14 1.16
C LEU A 211 -22.27 -13.61 -0.19
N ALA A 212 -23.58 -13.34 -0.28
CA ALA A 212 -24.27 -12.68 -1.40
C ALA A 212 -25.15 -11.55 -0.88
N GLU A 213 -25.65 -10.67 -1.76
CA GLU A 213 -26.52 -9.53 -1.39
C GLU A 213 -27.79 -9.97 -0.63
N ASN A 214 -28.31 -11.14 -0.95
CA ASN A 214 -29.50 -11.71 -0.32
C ASN A 214 -29.22 -12.59 0.90
N SER A 215 -27.97 -12.65 1.38
CA SER A 215 -27.61 -13.40 2.58
C SER A 215 -28.38 -12.89 3.79
N THR A 216 -28.90 -13.83 4.61
CA THR A 216 -29.56 -13.49 5.87
C THR A 216 -28.58 -12.96 6.90
N ASN A 217 -29.05 -12.18 7.87
CA ASN A 217 -28.21 -11.64 8.95
C ASN A 217 -27.44 -12.77 9.68
N ASN A 218 -28.09 -13.92 9.93
CA ASN A 218 -27.45 -15.07 10.56
C ASN A 218 -26.32 -15.67 9.70
N GLN A 219 -26.49 -15.73 8.38
CA GLN A 219 -25.42 -16.18 7.47
C GLN A 219 -24.23 -15.20 7.49
N ILE A 220 -24.52 -13.90 7.48
CA ILE A 220 -23.51 -12.85 7.56
C ILE A 220 -22.73 -12.98 8.86
N LEU A 221 -23.39 -13.03 10.02
CA LEU A 221 -22.73 -13.19 11.32
C LEU A 221 -21.85 -14.44 11.40
N LYS A 222 -22.35 -15.57 10.86
CA LYS A 222 -21.59 -16.84 10.84
C LYS A 222 -20.29 -16.73 10.03
N ILE A 223 -20.31 -16.01 8.91
CA ILE A 223 -19.11 -15.82 8.07
C ILE A 223 -18.18 -14.78 8.69
N LEU A 224 -18.71 -13.65 9.19
CA LEU A 224 -17.91 -12.62 9.84
C LEU A 224 -17.23 -13.12 11.11
N ALA A 225 -17.87 -14.04 11.86
CA ALA A 225 -17.23 -14.71 13.00
C ALA A 225 -15.97 -15.49 12.61
N LYS A 226 -15.94 -16.12 11.40
CA LYS A 226 -14.73 -16.77 10.88
C LYS A 226 -13.65 -15.78 10.52
N GLN A 227 -14.01 -14.54 10.22
CA GLN A 227 -13.10 -13.42 9.96
C GLN A 227 -12.67 -12.69 11.24
N GLY A 228 -13.06 -13.22 12.42
CA GLY A 228 -12.72 -12.64 13.72
C GLY A 228 -13.65 -11.50 14.17
N ILE A 229 -14.85 -11.36 13.61
CA ILE A 229 -15.86 -10.38 14.03
C ILE A 229 -17.02 -11.14 14.65
N LYS A 230 -17.13 -11.12 15.97
CA LYS A 230 -18.05 -11.96 16.72
C LYS A 230 -19.07 -11.12 17.47
N GLN A 231 -20.36 -11.34 17.22
CA GLN A 231 -21.41 -10.85 18.10
C GLN A 231 -21.47 -11.78 19.33
N LEU A 232 -21.27 -11.21 20.51
CA LEU A 232 -21.39 -11.93 21.77
C LEU A 232 -22.87 -12.07 22.09
N LYS A 233 -23.29 -13.27 22.55
CA LYS A 233 -24.65 -13.46 23.04
C LYS A 233 -24.73 -12.80 24.40
N THR A 234 -25.62 -11.83 24.58
CA THR A 234 -26.03 -11.37 25.91
C THR A 234 -26.58 -12.57 26.69
N GLN A 235 -25.89 -12.95 27.77
CA GLN A 235 -26.45 -13.89 28.74
C GLN A 235 -27.58 -13.16 29.48
N ASP A 236 -28.80 -13.57 29.24
CA ASP A 236 -30.06 -13.19 29.87
C ASP A 236 -30.98 -12.26 29.07
N SER A 237 -31.76 -12.93 28.21
CA SER A 237 -32.90 -12.29 27.51
C SER A 237 -34.12 -11.99 28.44
N ARG A 238 -33.97 -12.03 29.75
CA ARG A 238 -35.09 -11.89 30.71
C ARG A 238 -35.18 -10.53 31.44
N LEU A 239 -34.18 -9.63 31.22
CA LEU A 239 -34.14 -8.34 31.93
C LEU A 239 -34.02 -7.12 30.99
N ILE A 240 -34.47 -7.23 29.76
CA ILE A 240 -34.36 -6.12 28.80
C ILE A 240 -35.62 -5.24 28.92
N THR A 241 -35.46 -4.09 29.55
CA THR A 241 -36.50 -3.03 29.61
C THR A 241 -36.12 -1.75 28.90
N ASP A 242 -35.04 -1.74 28.10
CA ASP A 242 -34.63 -0.50 27.40
C ASP A 242 -34.19 -0.81 25.95
N ASP A 243 -34.81 -0.06 25.00
CA ASP A 243 -34.65 -0.19 23.54
C ASP A 243 -33.23 0.27 23.03
N SER A 244 -32.29 0.60 23.93
CA SER A 244 -30.98 1.16 23.63
C SER A 244 -29.80 0.18 23.74
N GLN A 245 -30.04 -1.14 23.80
CA GLN A 245 -28.94 -2.11 23.95
C GLN A 245 -28.15 -2.27 22.65
N LEU A 246 -26.95 -1.68 22.63
CA LEU A 246 -25.92 -2.00 21.66
C LEU A 246 -25.55 -3.49 21.75
N ASN A 247 -25.45 -4.16 20.61
CA ASN A 247 -24.95 -5.54 20.60
C ASN A 247 -23.49 -5.55 21.06
N GLU A 248 -23.17 -6.41 22.00
CA GLU A 248 -21.77 -6.64 22.35
C GLU A 248 -21.04 -7.34 21.21
N VAL A 249 -19.96 -6.73 20.72
CA VAL A 249 -19.18 -7.22 19.58
C VAL A 249 -17.70 -7.28 19.94
N GLU A 250 -17.07 -8.41 19.62
CA GLU A 250 -15.64 -8.65 19.75
C GLU A 250 -14.99 -8.69 18.37
N VAL A 251 -13.85 -8.03 18.23
CA VAL A 251 -12.97 -8.13 17.05
C VAL A 251 -11.69 -8.85 17.44
N GLU A 252 -11.48 -10.04 16.89
CA GLU A 252 -10.25 -10.81 17.04
C GLU A 252 -9.24 -10.44 15.95
N LEU A 253 -8.03 -10.08 16.37
CA LEU A 253 -6.88 -9.82 15.52
C LEU A 253 -5.77 -10.84 15.78
N TRP A 254 -5.03 -11.20 14.74
CA TRP A 254 -3.95 -12.18 14.84
C TRP A 254 -2.70 -11.62 15.49
N GLY A 255 -1.96 -12.47 16.21
CA GLY A 255 -0.68 -12.17 16.86
C GLY A 255 -0.82 -11.49 18.21
N THR A 256 0.25 -10.89 18.68
CA THR A 256 0.31 -10.22 20.00
C THR A 256 0.01 -8.72 19.94
N GLY A 257 0.00 -8.13 18.75
CA GLY A 257 -0.08 -6.69 18.56
C GLY A 257 1.21 -5.93 18.92
N LYS A 258 2.28 -6.63 19.34
CA LYS A 258 3.58 -6.02 19.71
C LYS A 258 4.46 -5.61 18.52
N PRO A 259 4.40 -6.25 17.33
CA PRO A 259 5.21 -5.81 16.19
C PRO A 259 5.05 -4.34 15.91
N MET A 260 6.17 -3.68 15.57
CA MET A 260 6.21 -2.26 15.27
C MET A 260 6.32 -2.04 13.77
N ARG A 261 5.57 -1.07 13.27
CA ARG A 261 5.56 -0.67 11.86
C ARG A 261 5.58 0.83 11.72
N GLU A 262 6.25 1.27 10.70
CA GLU A 262 6.20 2.62 10.19
C GLU A 262 5.09 2.69 9.15
N PHE A 263 4.28 3.76 9.18
CA PHE A 263 3.18 3.99 8.24
C PHE A 263 3.26 5.40 7.66
N LEU A 264 3.14 5.52 6.35
CA LEU A 264 3.15 6.78 5.63
C LEU A 264 1.85 6.92 4.83
N HIS A 265 1.20 8.08 4.94
CA HIS A 265 0.01 8.38 4.14
C HIS A 265 0.36 8.47 2.65
N VAL A 266 -0.51 7.95 1.81
CA VAL A 266 -0.25 7.87 0.36
C VAL A 266 -0.08 9.22 -0.31
N ASP A 267 -0.71 10.28 0.20
CA ASP A 267 -0.57 11.63 -0.37
C ASP A 267 0.78 12.27 0.03
N ASP A 268 1.32 11.97 1.22
CA ASP A 268 2.71 12.30 1.55
C ASP A 268 3.70 11.54 0.67
N MET A 269 3.44 10.25 0.39
CA MET A 269 4.24 9.48 -0.56
C MET A 269 4.22 10.08 -1.97
N ALA A 270 3.05 10.53 -2.43
CA ALA A 270 2.91 11.20 -3.72
C ALA A 270 3.68 12.52 -3.76
N ASP A 271 3.60 13.31 -2.68
CA ASP A 271 4.35 14.56 -2.56
C ASP A 271 5.86 14.32 -2.54
N ALA A 272 6.34 13.33 -1.76
CA ALA A 272 7.74 12.91 -1.76
C ALA A 272 8.22 12.47 -3.14
N SER A 273 7.38 11.74 -3.89
CA SER A 273 7.68 11.29 -5.25
C SER A 273 7.96 12.47 -6.19
N ILE A 274 7.10 13.48 -6.14
CA ILE A 274 7.26 14.68 -6.97
C ILE A 274 8.45 15.50 -6.49
N HIS A 275 8.63 15.67 -5.18
CA HIS A 275 9.78 16.36 -4.62
C HIS A 275 11.10 15.73 -5.08
N ILE A 276 11.24 14.41 -4.98
CA ILE A 276 12.44 13.72 -5.48
C ILE A 276 12.62 13.90 -6.99
N MET A 277 11.55 13.99 -7.77
CA MET A 277 11.63 14.24 -9.20
C MET A 277 12.04 15.70 -9.52
N ASP A 278 11.68 16.67 -8.69
CA ASP A 278 11.94 18.09 -8.92
C ASP A 278 13.37 18.53 -8.50
N ILE A 279 14.00 17.81 -7.57
CA ILE A 279 15.38 18.09 -7.15
C ILE A 279 16.32 18.03 -8.38
N ASP A 280 17.25 18.98 -8.49
CA ASP A 280 18.25 18.93 -9.53
C ASP A 280 19.17 17.69 -9.38
N LYS A 281 19.65 17.18 -10.52
CA LYS A 281 20.39 15.92 -10.57
C LYS A 281 21.65 15.95 -9.69
N LYS A 282 22.36 17.08 -9.66
CA LYS A 282 23.62 17.20 -8.88
C LYS A 282 23.36 17.14 -7.37
N THR A 283 22.29 17.80 -6.92
CA THR A 283 21.87 17.74 -5.51
C THR A 283 21.51 16.31 -5.12
N LEU A 284 20.75 15.57 -5.95
CA LEU A 284 20.44 14.17 -5.68
C LEU A 284 21.72 13.31 -5.66
N GLU A 285 22.61 13.47 -6.65
CA GLU A 285 23.86 12.73 -6.76
C GLU A 285 24.82 12.98 -5.60
N SER A 286 24.72 14.12 -4.89
CA SER A 286 25.52 14.36 -3.67
C SER A 286 25.11 13.52 -2.47
N GLU A 287 23.89 12.96 -2.48
CA GLU A 287 23.33 12.15 -1.39
C GLU A 287 23.35 10.64 -1.68
N VAL A 288 23.66 10.23 -2.90
CA VAL A 288 23.61 8.82 -3.32
C VAL A 288 24.89 8.37 -4.00
N ASP A 289 25.15 7.07 -3.95
CA ASP A 289 26.22 6.44 -4.73
C ASP A 289 25.66 5.91 -6.06
N PRO A 290 26.42 5.91 -7.16
CA PRO A 290 25.94 5.44 -8.48
C PRO A 290 25.44 3.98 -8.49
N MET A 291 25.85 3.15 -7.54
CA MET A 291 25.42 1.76 -7.39
C MET A 291 24.49 1.55 -6.18
N LEU A 292 24.08 2.64 -5.52
CA LEU A 292 23.18 2.65 -4.36
C LEU A 292 22.38 3.96 -4.38
N SER A 293 21.63 4.17 -5.45
CA SER A 293 21.00 5.47 -5.75
C SER A 293 19.57 5.63 -5.26
N HIS A 294 18.99 4.62 -4.62
CA HIS A 294 17.65 4.73 -4.10
C HIS A 294 17.57 5.50 -2.77
N ILE A 295 16.41 6.11 -2.54
CA ILE A 295 16.09 6.91 -1.36
C ILE A 295 14.95 6.26 -0.58
N ASN A 296 15.13 6.05 0.71
CA ASN A 296 14.06 5.63 1.62
C ASN A 296 13.03 6.73 1.81
N ILE A 297 11.75 6.39 1.67
CA ILE A 297 10.63 7.29 1.91
C ILE A 297 9.80 6.77 3.09
N GLY A 298 9.75 7.54 4.15
CA GLY A 298 9.06 7.17 5.38
C GLY A 298 8.81 8.36 6.30
N THR A 299 8.36 8.07 7.51
CA THR A 299 8.12 9.07 8.57
C THR A 299 9.24 9.15 9.60
N GLY A 300 10.16 8.16 9.59
CA GLY A 300 11.20 8.03 10.62
C GLY A 300 10.68 7.63 12.00
N THR A 301 9.39 7.27 12.11
CA THR A 301 8.76 6.86 13.37
C THR A 301 7.92 5.60 13.17
N ASP A 302 7.95 4.70 14.14
CA ASP A 302 7.15 3.49 14.13
C ASP A 302 6.23 3.40 15.36
N ILE A 303 5.22 2.54 15.26
CA ILE A 303 4.17 2.36 16.25
C ILE A 303 3.82 0.87 16.34
N THR A 304 3.37 0.41 17.52
CA THR A 304 2.89 -0.98 17.65
C THR A 304 1.57 -1.18 16.91
N ILE A 305 1.35 -2.39 16.41
CA ILE A 305 0.05 -2.74 15.80
C ILE A 305 -1.09 -2.53 16.79
N LYS A 306 -0.86 -2.83 18.08
CA LYS A 306 -1.86 -2.60 19.14
C LYS A 306 -2.27 -1.13 19.23
N ASP A 307 -1.32 -0.22 19.18
CA ASP A 307 -1.62 1.23 19.27
C ASP A 307 -2.33 1.74 18.02
N VAL A 308 -1.92 1.26 16.81
CA VAL A 308 -2.64 1.56 15.56
C VAL A 308 -4.11 1.12 15.67
N VAL A 309 -4.36 -0.08 16.17
CA VAL A 309 -5.72 -0.61 16.36
C VAL A 309 -6.54 0.29 17.28
N GLN A 310 -5.94 0.81 18.36
CA GLN A 310 -6.63 1.72 19.27
C GLN A 310 -6.96 3.07 18.61
N ILE A 311 -6.09 3.58 17.74
CA ILE A 311 -6.37 4.80 16.97
C ILE A 311 -7.51 4.53 15.98
N VAL A 312 -7.46 3.43 15.23
CA VAL A 312 -8.52 3.06 14.29
C VAL A 312 -9.86 2.84 15.00
N LYS A 313 -9.86 2.16 16.16
CA LYS A 313 -11.06 1.99 17.00
C LYS A 313 -11.73 3.33 17.31
N LYS A 314 -10.93 4.32 17.73
CA LYS A 314 -11.42 5.69 18.04
C LYS A 314 -11.91 6.42 16.79
N VAL A 315 -11.17 6.33 15.67
CA VAL A 315 -11.52 6.97 14.40
C VAL A 315 -12.82 6.42 13.84
N VAL A 316 -13.00 5.10 13.89
CA VAL A 316 -14.21 4.42 13.43
C VAL A 316 -15.39 4.70 14.39
N GLY A 317 -15.12 4.89 15.68
CA GLY A 317 -16.14 5.03 16.73
C GLY A 317 -16.81 3.69 17.03
N PHE A 318 -16.01 2.67 17.30
CA PHE A 318 -16.42 1.34 17.74
C PHE A 318 -16.22 1.23 19.25
N ASP A 319 -17.22 0.80 20.00
CA ASP A 319 -17.18 0.73 21.47
C ASP A 319 -16.87 -0.68 21.98
N GLY A 320 -17.13 -1.73 21.18
CA GLY A 320 -16.91 -3.12 21.54
C GLY A 320 -15.46 -3.51 21.83
N GLU A 321 -15.18 -4.77 22.08
CA GLU A 321 -13.87 -5.26 22.50
C GLU A 321 -12.96 -5.63 21.32
N ILE A 322 -11.65 -5.45 21.51
CA ILE A 322 -10.61 -5.94 20.59
C ILE A 322 -9.69 -6.89 21.34
N VAL A 323 -9.61 -8.12 20.86
CA VAL A 323 -8.77 -9.18 21.43
C VAL A 323 -7.68 -9.61 20.44
N PHE A 324 -6.53 -10.00 20.97
CA PHE A 324 -5.41 -10.50 20.19
C PHE A 324 -5.27 -12.03 20.34
N ASN A 325 -5.33 -12.74 19.22
CA ASN A 325 -5.13 -14.20 19.19
C ASN A 325 -3.64 -14.53 19.11
N THR A 326 -3.04 -14.70 20.26
CA THR A 326 -1.60 -14.98 20.43
C THR A 326 -1.16 -16.39 19.98
N LYS A 327 -2.09 -17.24 19.56
CA LYS A 327 -1.78 -18.55 18.95
C LYS A 327 -1.35 -18.39 17.48
N MET A 328 -1.70 -17.25 16.86
CA MET A 328 -1.26 -16.91 15.52
C MET A 328 0.09 -16.19 15.57
N LEU A 329 0.92 -16.44 14.56
CA LEU A 329 2.28 -15.89 14.51
C LEU A 329 2.26 -14.38 14.29
N ASP A 330 3.17 -13.70 14.98
CA ASP A 330 3.53 -12.32 14.65
C ASP A 330 4.38 -12.28 13.36
N GLY A 331 4.22 -11.23 12.58
CA GLY A 331 5.17 -10.91 11.50
C GLY A 331 6.50 -10.38 12.04
N THR A 332 7.36 -9.85 11.16
CA THR A 332 8.66 -9.24 11.53
C THR A 332 8.50 -8.30 12.72
N LYS A 333 9.40 -8.39 13.70
CA LYS A 333 9.30 -7.65 14.98
C LYS A 333 9.24 -6.12 14.79
N ARG A 334 10.09 -5.58 13.93
CA ARG A 334 10.19 -4.15 13.67
C ARG A 334 10.56 -3.87 12.21
N LYS A 335 10.01 -2.81 11.64
CA LYS A 335 10.37 -2.33 10.30
C LYS A 335 10.24 -0.81 10.27
N LEU A 336 11.38 -0.15 10.40
CA LEU A 336 11.54 1.31 10.41
C LEU A 336 12.63 1.69 9.41
N LEU A 337 12.40 2.64 8.52
CA LEU A 337 13.40 3.14 7.58
C LEU A 337 14.22 4.28 8.20
N ASP A 338 15.49 4.33 7.84
CA ASP A 338 16.30 5.52 8.01
C ASP A 338 15.99 6.50 6.88
N ILE A 339 15.48 7.66 7.22
CA ILE A 339 15.07 8.70 6.26
C ILE A 339 16.04 9.88 6.22
N SER A 340 17.22 9.74 6.80
CA SER A 340 18.18 10.84 6.93
C SER A 340 18.57 11.47 5.58
N LYS A 341 18.67 10.68 4.50
CA LYS A 341 18.90 11.21 3.15
C LYS A 341 17.75 12.06 2.66
N LEU A 342 16.51 11.58 2.83
CA LEU A 342 15.31 12.30 2.45
C LEU A 342 15.19 13.65 3.17
N GLU A 343 15.51 13.68 4.47
CA GLU A 343 15.52 14.92 5.26
C GLU A 343 16.59 15.92 4.79
N ARG A 344 17.79 15.44 4.44
CA ARG A 344 18.84 16.31 3.85
C ARG A 344 18.46 16.82 2.47
N LEU A 345 17.66 16.07 1.72
CA LEU A 345 17.06 16.50 0.46
C LEU A 345 15.87 17.45 0.66
N GLY A 346 15.55 17.83 1.90
CA GLY A 346 14.60 18.89 2.23
C GLY A 346 13.12 18.47 2.31
N TRP A 347 12.82 17.17 2.40
CA TRP A 347 11.43 16.71 2.52
C TRP A 347 11.12 16.07 3.88
N LYS A 348 9.90 16.30 4.36
CA LYS A 348 9.34 15.67 5.57
C LYS A 348 7.84 15.40 5.38
N PRO A 349 7.31 14.31 5.98
CA PRO A 349 5.88 14.04 5.97
C PRO A 349 5.12 15.10 6.78
N VAL A 350 3.91 15.42 6.33
CA VAL A 350 3.05 16.43 6.99
C VAL A 350 1.75 15.83 7.55
N ILE A 351 1.32 14.67 7.05
CA ILE A 351 0.07 14.04 7.48
C ILE A 351 0.34 13.14 8.68
N THR A 352 -0.26 13.49 9.84
CA THR A 352 -0.15 12.64 11.02
C THR A 352 -0.88 11.30 10.83
N LEU A 353 -0.44 10.23 11.50
CA LEU A 353 -1.10 8.93 11.41
C LEU A 353 -2.60 9.01 11.77
N LYS A 354 -2.95 9.80 12.78
CA LYS A 354 -4.34 9.97 13.21
C LYS A 354 -5.20 10.65 12.13
N ASP A 355 -4.71 11.73 11.54
CA ASP A 355 -5.43 12.48 10.50
C ASP A 355 -5.54 11.65 9.23
N GLY A 356 -4.46 11.01 8.81
CA GLY A 356 -4.48 10.11 7.64
C GLY A 356 -5.41 8.91 7.83
N LEU A 357 -5.49 8.32 9.03
CA LEU A 357 -6.45 7.23 9.32
C LEU A 357 -7.90 7.73 9.26
N LYS A 358 -8.16 8.95 9.73
CA LYS A 358 -9.49 9.57 9.64
C LYS A 358 -9.88 9.80 8.18
N GLU A 359 -9.00 10.40 7.38
CA GLU A 359 -9.22 10.60 5.94
C GLU A 359 -9.44 9.28 5.20
N THR A 360 -8.60 8.28 5.48
CA THR A 360 -8.72 6.94 4.88
C THR A 360 -10.08 6.29 5.21
N TYR A 361 -10.54 6.41 6.45
CA TYR A 361 -11.84 5.88 6.85
C TYR A 361 -13.01 6.65 6.23
N GLU A 362 -12.95 7.98 6.18
CA GLU A 362 -13.94 8.83 5.49
C GLU A 362 -14.01 8.45 4.01
N TRP A 363 -12.88 8.29 3.35
CA TRP A 363 -12.82 7.82 1.97
C TRP A 363 -13.46 6.43 1.82
N PHE A 364 -13.13 5.49 2.70
CA PHE A 364 -13.68 4.12 2.69
C PHE A 364 -15.21 4.12 2.75
N ILE A 365 -15.82 4.87 3.66
CA ILE A 365 -17.28 4.89 3.80
C ILE A 365 -18.00 5.64 2.67
N THR A 366 -17.35 6.64 2.05
CA THR A 366 -17.94 7.44 0.97
C THR A 366 -17.73 6.84 -0.42
N ASN A 367 -16.60 6.18 -0.65
CA ASN A 367 -16.20 5.61 -1.95
C ASN A 367 -16.30 4.08 -1.99
N ASN A 368 -17.08 3.51 -1.13
CA ASN A 368 -17.27 2.06 -0.96
C ASN A 368 -17.87 1.36 -2.22
N LYS A 369 -17.57 1.88 -3.43
CA LYS A 369 -18.13 1.40 -4.69
C LYS A 369 -17.18 0.59 -5.57
N VAL A 370 -15.91 0.44 -5.20
CA VAL A 370 -14.94 -0.21 -6.09
C VAL A 370 -13.99 -1.10 -5.32
N VAL A 371 -14.36 -2.36 -5.18
CA VAL A 371 -13.36 -3.41 -4.97
C VAL A 371 -12.77 -3.78 -6.31
N ARG A 372 -11.47 -3.59 -6.43
CA ARG A 372 -10.70 -4.23 -7.49
C ARG A 372 -10.52 -5.70 -7.11
N VAL A 373 -11.44 -6.54 -7.58
CA VAL A 373 -11.14 -7.98 -7.70
C VAL A 373 -10.05 -8.07 -8.76
N ARG A 374 -8.82 -8.35 -8.34
CA ARG A 374 -7.70 -8.75 -9.20
C ARG A 374 -7.39 -10.21 -8.95
#